data_505c2b95d05fbaf2e29e298ef0031e82
#
_entry.id   505c2b95d05fbaf2e29e298ef0031e82
#
_cell.length_a   1.000
_cell.length_b   1.000
_cell.length_c   1.000
_cell.angle_alpha   90.00
_cell.angle_beta   90.00
_cell.angle_gamma   90.00
#
_symmetry.space_group_name_H-M   'P 1'
#
loop_
_entity.id
_entity.type
_entity.pdbx_description
1 polymer ?
#
loop_
_entity_poly.entity_id
_entity_poly.type
_entity_poly.pdbx_seq_one_letter_code
_entity_poly.pdbx_strand_id
1 'polypeptide(L)'
;MKTSRYTEEQIIAILRQGEGGVPVAELCREHGMSNASFYKWRAKYGGMDASMISQMKAMEDENRRLKKMFAELSMQNELLKEALGKKLTGPSQRREMAETVVERRKVSIALACRTFGVSETCYRYSPKLKDENEQIADLLTGLTDARKTWGFGLCFLHLRNVKRHPWNHKRVYRIYCELELNLRIKPRKRLKRDKPDALAVPEAPNVTWSMDFMADRLGDGRAFRLLNVLDDFNREGLGIEVDFSLPAERVIRSLNRIIEWRGKPGTIRVDNGPEYISGKVMEWAEEKGGTIQHIRPGQPQQNAYIERYNRTVRHEWLDQYIIESIEEAQDHATQWLWTYNNDRPNMGIGGITPAQKLKMAA
;
A
#
# COMPACT_ATOMS: atom_id res chain seq x y z
N MET A 1 -9.71 34.32 -42.63
CA MET A 1 -10.99 34.94 -43.03
C MET A 1 -10.64 35.98 -44.08
N LYS A 2 -11.31 35.98 -45.25
CA LYS A 2 -11.11 37.04 -46.24
C LYS A 2 -11.68 38.34 -45.68
N THR A 3 -10.84 39.33 -45.43
CA THR A 3 -11.24 40.67 -45.04
C THR A 3 -12.13 41.28 -46.13
N SER A 4 -13.29 41.78 -45.79
CA SER A 4 -14.17 42.45 -46.75
C SER A 4 -13.51 43.73 -47.24
N ARG A 5 -13.61 44.02 -48.52
CA ARG A 5 -13.01 45.16 -49.15
C ARG A 5 -13.65 46.53 -48.75
N TYR A 6 -14.85 46.46 -48.13
CA TYR A 6 -15.62 47.61 -47.64
C TYR A 6 -15.91 47.48 -46.17
N THR A 7 -15.81 48.59 -45.43
CA THR A 7 -16.28 48.67 -44.06
C THR A 7 -17.82 48.75 -44.04
N GLU A 8 -18.44 48.41 -42.95
CA GLU A 8 -19.91 48.40 -42.82
C GLU A 8 -20.48 49.80 -42.92
N GLU A 9 -19.77 50.81 -42.41
CA GLU A 9 -20.12 52.24 -42.56
C GLU A 9 -20.13 52.62 -44.00
N GLN A 10 -19.16 52.19 -44.83
CA GLN A 10 -19.12 52.38 -46.24
C GLN A 10 -20.29 51.70 -46.94
N ILE A 11 -20.63 50.49 -46.55
CA ILE A 11 -21.75 49.73 -47.08
C ILE A 11 -23.07 50.46 -46.80
N ILE A 12 -23.28 50.98 -45.62
CA ILE A 12 -24.47 51.74 -45.22
C ILE A 12 -24.55 53.04 -46.00
N ALA A 13 -23.45 53.77 -46.18
CA ALA A 13 -23.40 55.01 -46.95
C ALA A 13 -23.77 54.75 -48.41
N ILE A 14 -23.29 53.65 -49.01
CA ILE A 14 -23.65 53.25 -50.40
C ILE A 14 -25.14 52.87 -50.53
N LEU A 15 -25.67 52.14 -49.54
CA LEU A 15 -27.09 51.75 -49.48
C LEU A 15 -28.03 52.99 -49.39
N ARG A 16 -27.66 53.97 -48.54
CA ARG A 16 -28.39 55.21 -48.37
C ARG A 16 -28.42 56.06 -49.70
N GLN A 17 -27.30 56.09 -50.44
CA GLN A 17 -27.25 56.72 -51.75
C GLN A 17 -28.20 56.03 -52.72
N GLY A 18 -28.29 54.71 -52.67
CA GLY A 18 -29.25 53.94 -53.47
C GLY A 18 -30.73 54.20 -53.12
N GLU A 19 -30.99 54.35 -51.78
CA GLU A 19 -32.33 54.73 -51.30
C GLU A 19 -32.69 56.19 -51.64
N GLY A 20 -31.68 57.04 -51.74
CA GLY A 20 -31.81 58.44 -52.19
C GLY A 20 -32.06 58.62 -53.72
N GLY A 21 -32.19 57.52 -54.48
CA GLY A 21 -32.60 57.54 -55.89
C GLY A 21 -31.45 57.43 -56.91
N VAL A 22 -30.19 57.21 -56.47
CA VAL A 22 -29.05 56.99 -57.33
C VAL A 22 -29.15 55.60 -58.00
N PRO A 23 -29.05 55.50 -59.35
CA PRO A 23 -29.12 54.21 -60.06
C PRO A 23 -28.06 53.23 -59.60
N VAL A 24 -28.47 51.96 -59.28
CA VAL A 24 -27.55 50.90 -58.73
C VAL A 24 -26.35 50.68 -59.67
N ALA A 25 -26.53 50.79 -60.98
CA ALA A 25 -25.48 50.65 -62.00
C ALA A 25 -24.39 51.74 -61.88
N GLU A 26 -24.73 52.94 -61.42
CA GLU A 26 -23.84 54.07 -61.23
C GLU A 26 -23.06 53.89 -59.92
N LEU A 27 -23.72 53.51 -58.82
CA LEU A 27 -23.09 53.18 -57.54
C LEU A 27 -22.09 52.04 -57.68
N CYS A 28 -22.43 51.06 -58.54
CA CYS A 28 -21.53 49.92 -58.79
C CYS A 28 -20.25 50.32 -59.50
N ARG A 29 -20.37 51.33 -60.46
CA ARG A 29 -19.19 51.86 -61.17
C ARG A 29 -18.33 52.74 -60.21
N GLU A 30 -18.98 53.64 -59.51
CA GLU A 30 -18.32 54.59 -58.63
C GLU A 30 -17.53 53.87 -57.48
N HIS A 31 -18.14 52.89 -56.84
CA HIS A 31 -17.54 52.19 -55.77
C HIS A 31 -16.82 50.87 -56.12
N GLY A 32 -16.79 50.51 -57.46
CA GLY A 32 -16.07 49.33 -57.95
C GLY A 32 -16.60 47.99 -57.36
N MET A 33 -17.94 47.89 -57.27
CA MET A 33 -18.61 46.68 -56.72
C MET A 33 -19.54 46.06 -57.74
N SER A 34 -19.94 44.80 -57.58
CA SER A 34 -20.91 44.14 -58.46
C SER A 34 -22.35 44.40 -57.99
N ASN A 35 -23.29 44.41 -58.96
CA ASN A 35 -24.71 44.50 -58.64
C ASN A 35 -25.17 43.43 -57.66
N ALA A 36 -24.65 42.22 -57.76
CA ALA A 36 -24.92 41.13 -56.79
C ALA A 36 -24.52 41.46 -55.38
N SER A 37 -23.40 42.20 -55.21
CA SER A 37 -22.94 42.65 -53.89
C SER A 37 -23.86 43.69 -53.25
N PHE A 38 -24.34 44.63 -54.06
CA PHE A 38 -25.29 45.66 -53.64
C PHE A 38 -26.62 45.03 -53.14
N TYR A 39 -27.23 44.16 -53.94
CA TYR A 39 -28.46 43.48 -53.49
C TYR A 39 -28.27 42.57 -52.31
N LYS A 40 -27.13 41.93 -52.22
CA LYS A 40 -26.78 41.15 -51.03
C LYS A 40 -26.62 42.00 -49.74
N TRP A 41 -25.99 43.17 -49.88
CA TRP A 41 -25.90 44.16 -48.81
C TRP A 41 -27.25 44.75 -48.43
N ARG A 42 -28.11 45.10 -49.50
CA ARG A 42 -29.46 45.58 -49.24
C ARG A 42 -30.35 44.58 -48.54
N ALA A 43 -30.22 43.27 -48.84
CA ALA A 43 -30.96 42.21 -48.14
C ALA A 43 -30.50 42.05 -46.73
N LYS A 44 -29.22 42.32 -46.45
CA LYS A 44 -28.64 42.13 -45.08
C LYS A 44 -28.74 43.38 -44.19
N TYR A 45 -28.63 44.56 -44.80
CA TYR A 45 -28.49 45.82 -44.04
C TYR A 45 -29.48 46.90 -44.42
N GLY A 46 -30.38 46.66 -45.44
CA GLY A 46 -31.35 47.65 -45.93
C GLY A 46 -32.29 48.13 -44.82
N GLY A 47 -32.40 49.44 -44.60
CA GLY A 47 -33.22 50.08 -43.61
C GLY A 47 -32.61 50.06 -42.18
N MET A 48 -31.36 49.61 -42.04
CA MET A 48 -30.68 49.60 -40.75
C MET A 48 -29.80 50.83 -40.54
N ASP A 49 -29.84 51.37 -39.33
CA ASP A 49 -28.94 52.43 -38.89
C ASP A 49 -27.58 51.86 -38.42
N ALA A 50 -26.55 52.63 -38.45
CA ALA A 50 -25.23 52.19 -37.94
C ALA A 50 -25.28 51.71 -36.47
N SER A 51 -26.17 52.33 -35.70
CA SER A 51 -26.45 51.92 -34.32
C SER A 51 -27.09 50.49 -34.25
N MET A 52 -28.05 50.19 -35.13
CA MET A 52 -28.70 48.86 -35.16
C MET A 52 -27.74 47.77 -35.62
N ILE A 53 -26.82 48.04 -36.52
CA ILE A 53 -25.80 47.07 -36.94
C ILE A 53 -24.81 46.80 -35.85
N SER A 54 -24.42 47.82 -35.09
CA SER A 54 -23.57 47.66 -33.91
C SER A 54 -24.24 46.79 -32.84
N GLN A 55 -25.54 47.03 -32.59
CA GLN A 55 -26.31 46.20 -31.64
C GLN A 55 -26.47 44.74 -32.16
N MET A 56 -26.72 44.55 -33.42
CA MET A 56 -26.83 43.20 -34.00
C MET A 56 -25.52 42.43 -33.88
N LYS A 57 -24.37 43.05 -34.08
CA LYS A 57 -23.07 42.44 -33.85
C LYS A 57 -22.82 42.10 -32.42
N ALA A 58 -23.13 43.03 -31.52
CA ALA A 58 -23.01 42.77 -30.09
C ALA A 58 -23.85 41.56 -29.65
N MET A 59 -25.09 41.44 -30.20
CA MET A 59 -25.97 40.30 -29.95
C MET A 59 -25.45 38.99 -30.61
N GLU A 60 -24.87 39.07 -31.80
CA GLU A 60 -24.26 37.89 -32.47
C GLU A 60 -23.04 37.39 -31.68
N ASP A 61 -22.18 38.28 -31.19
CA ASP A 61 -21.01 37.94 -30.39
C ASP A 61 -21.43 37.39 -29.01
N GLU A 62 -22.44 37.98 -28.39
CA GLU A 62 -23.00 37.45 -27.14
C GLU A 62 -23.64 36.07 -27.34
N ASN A 63 -24.41 35.89 -28.40
CA ASN A 63 -25.00 34.60 -28.75
C ASN A 63 -23.93 33.52 -28.99
N ARG A 64 -22.84 33.90 -29.69
CA ARG A 64 -21.68 33.02 -29.88
C ARG A 64 -21.01 32.64 -28.55
N ARG A 65 -20.85 33.64 -27.67
CA ARG A 65 -20.33 33.43 -26.31
C ARG A 65 -21.23 32.52 -25.48
N LEU A 66 -22.53 32.76 -25.45
CA LEU A 66 -23.51 31.96 -24.74
C LEU A 66 -23.57 30.52 -25.24
N LYS A 67 -23.55 30.32 -26.57
CA LYS A 67 -23.50 28.96 -27.14
C LYS A 67 -22.24 28.20 -26.74
N LYS A 68 -21.09 28.86 -26.67
CA LYS A 68 -19.84 28.25 -26.21
C LYS A 68 -19.91 27.90 -24.73
N MET A 69 -20.40 28.80 -23.89
CA MET A 69 -20.59 28.56 -22.46
C MET A 69 -21.58 27.42 -22.21
N PHE A 70 -22.69 27.37 -22.94
CA PHE A 70 -23.68 26.31 -22.82
C PHE A 70 -23.10 24.94 -23.18
N ALA A 71 -22.33 24.87 -24.28
CA ALA A 71 -21.65 23.62 -24.65
C ALA A 71 -20.66 23.15 -23.59
N GLU A 72 -19.86 24.07 -23.02
CA GLU A 72 -18.93 23.75 -21.95
C GLU A 72 -19.64 23.27 -20.67
N LEU A 73 -20.72 23.96 -20.27
CA LEU A 73 -21.53 23.57 -19.11
C LEU A 73 -22.23 22.22 -19.29
N SER A 74 -22.75 21.95 -20.47
CA SER A 74 -23.38 20.67 -20.81
C SER A 74 -22.38 19.52 -20.71
N MET A 75 -21.17 19.71 -21.28
CA MET A 75 -20.09 18.72 -21.13
C MET A 75 -19.67 18.51 -19.68
N GLN A 76 -19.51 19.59 -18.90
CA GLN A 76 -19.18 19.49 -17.48
C GLN A 76 -20.25 18.71 -16.70
N ASN A 77 -21.53 18.97 -16.98
CA ASN A 77 -22.63 18.31 -16.30
C ASN A 77 -22.67 16.79 -16.61
N GLU A 78 -22.43 16.42 -17.89
CA GLU A 78 -22.32 15.00 -18.25
C GLU A 78 -21.16 14.31 -17.56
N LEU A 79 -19.98 14.93 -17.50
CA LEU A 79 -18.81 14.39 -16.83
C LEU A 79 -19.02 14.24 -15.32
N LEU A 80 -19.69 15.23 -14.71
CA LEU A 80 -20.05 15.15 -13.29
C LEU A 80 -21.09 14.04 -13.00
N LYS A 81 -22.09 13.86 -13.86
CA LYS A 81 -23.06 12.77 -13.73
C LYS A 81 -22.42 11.40 -13.83
N GLU A 82 -21.47 11.22 -14.73
CA GLU A 82 -20.67 10.00 -14.86
C GLU A 82 -19.80 9.75 -13.62
N ALA A 83 -19.26 10.83 -13.03
CA ALA A 83 -18.44 10.79 -11.83
C ALA A 83 -19.22 10.51 -10.55
N LEU A 84 -20.48 10.97 -10.45
CA LEU A 84 -21.35 10.78 -9.29
C LEU A 84 -21.65 9.29 -8.96
N GLY A 85 -21.51 8.39 -9.93
CA GLY A 85 -21.59 6.94 -9.73
C GLY A 85 -20.38 6.35 -8.98
N LYS A 86 -19.28 7.08 -8.83
CA LYS A 86 -18.04 6.65 -8.17
C LYS A 86 -17.75 7.57 -6.98
N LYS A 87 -17.57 6.98 -5.81
CA LYS A 87 -17.23 7.69 -4.57
C LYS A 87 -15.87 8.40 -4.72
N LEU A 88 -15.87 9.68 -5.09
CA LEU A 88 -14.68 10.51 -5.26
C LEU A 88 -14.15 10.95 -3.89
N THR A 89 -13.18 10.24 -3.34
CA THR A 89 -12.69 10.49 -1.99
C THR A 89 -11.29 11.10 -1.92
N GLY A 90 -10.44 11.00 -2.96
CA GLY A 90 -9.05 11.44 -2.89
C GLY A 90 -8.53 12.20 -4.13
N PRO A 91 -7.45 13.01 -3.97
CA PRO A 91 -6.85 13.77 -5.07
C PRO A 91 -6.33 12.89 -6.21
N SER A 92 -5.80 11.69 -5.92
CA SER A 92 -5.31 10.73 -6.90
C SER A 92 -6.43 10.20 -7.79
N GLN A 93 -7.58 9.86 -7.20
CA GLN A 93 -8.76 9.39 -7.96
C GLN A 93 -9.33 10.47 -8.87
N ARG A 94 -9.36 11.72 -8.40
CA ARG A 94 -9.79 12.86 -9.23
C ARG A 94 -8.87 13.05 -10.44
N ARG A 95 -7.56 12.89 -10.25
CA ARG A 95 -6.58 12.96 -11.32
C ARG A 95 -6.78 11.83 -12.33
N GLU A 96 -6.90 10.60 -11.88
CA GLU A 96 -7.15 9.43 -12.73
C GLU A 96 -8.43 9.59 -13.57
N MET A 97 -9.49 10.13 -12.98
CA MET A 97 -10.71 10.43 -13.70
C MET A 97 -10.52 11.52 -14.75
N ALA A 98 -9.76 12.58 -14.44
CA ALA A 98 -9.43 13.62 -15.40
C ALA A 98 -8.62 13.05 -16.59
N GLU A 99 -7.65 12.16 -16.33
CA GLU A 99 -6.86 11.46 -17.35
C GLU A 99 -7.77 10.57 -18.22
N THR A 100 -8.60 9.75 -17.61
CA THR A 100 -9.54 8.85 -18.32
C THR A 100 -10.50 9.62 -19.24
N VAL A 101 -11.01 10.77 -18.79
CA VAL A 101 -11.95 11.59 -19.59
C VAL A 101 -11.24 12.28 -20.76
N VAL A 102 -10.03 12.77 -20.55
CA VAL A 102 -9.22 13.35 -21.65
C VAL A 102 -8.94 12.31 -22.72
N GLU A 103 -8.56 11.09 -22.34
CA GLU A 103 -8.25 10.01 -23.28
C GLU A 103 -9.49 9.50 -24.02
N ARG A 104 -10.58 9.23 -23.30
CA ARG A 104 -11.79 8.62 -23.89
C ARG A 104 -12.66 9.59 -24.67
N ARG A 105 -12.83 10.81 -24.15
CA ARG A 105 -13.75 11.80 -24.72
C ARG A 105 -13.07 12.93 -25.47
N LYS A 106 -11.73 12.94 -25.54
CA LYS A 106 -10.92 13.96 -26.22
C LYS A 106 -11.26 15.40 -25.81
N VAL A 107 -11.68 15.60 -24.57
CA VAL A 107 -11.92 16.93 -24.01
C VAL A 107 -10.60 17.61 -23.67
N SER A 108 -10.61 18.95 -23.58
CA SER A 108 -9.41 19.68 -23.21
C SER A 108 -8.98 19.39 -21.78
N ILE A 109 -7.67 19.33 -21.52
CA ILE A 109 -7.10 19.11 -20.19
C ILE A 109 -7.62 20.17 -19.20
N ALA A 110 -7.71 21.43 -19.62
CA ALA A 110 -8.22 22.53 -18.80
C ALA A 110 -9.68 22.29 -18.35
N LEU A 111 -10.53 21.78 -19.22
CA LEU A 111 -11.92 21.46 -18.89
C LEU A 111 -12.01 20.29 -17.93
N ALA A 112 -11.27 19.19 -18.18
CA ALA A 112 -11.22 18.04 -17.29
C ALA A 112 -10.69 18.43 -15.89
N CYS A 113 -9.58 19.17 -15.84
CA CYS A 113 -9.00 19.63 -14.59
C CYS A 113 -9.97 20.51 -13.77
N ARG A 114 -10.68 21.41 -14.43
CA ARG A 114 -11.68 22.28 -13.80
C ARG A 114 -12.85 21.46 -13.25
N THR A 115 -13.33 20.48 -14.03
CA THR A 115 -14.46 19.62 -13.67
C THR A 115 -14.18 18.77 -12.44
N PHE A 116 -12.99 18.19 -12.35
CA PHE A 116 -12.60 17.29 -11.24
C PHE A 116 -11.85 18.00 -10.10
N GLY A 117 -11.66 19.33 -10.17
CA GLY A 117 -10.96 20.10 -9.13
C GLY A 117 -9.50 19.70 -8.97
N VAL A 118 -8.82 19.43 -10.10
CA VAL A 118 -7.38 19.11 -10.17
C VAL A 118 -6.66 20.27 -10.87
N SER A 119 -5.50 20.67 -10.37
CA SER A 119 -4.68 21.67 -11.09
C SER A 119 -4.03 21.02 -12.32
N GLU A 120 -3.83 21.81 -13.38
CA GLU A 120 -3.11 21.32 -14.58
C GLU A 120 -1.69 20.89 -14.26
N THR A 121 -1.04 21.53 -13.30
CA THR A 121 0.29 21.10 -12.80
C THR A 121 0.23 19.73 -12.18
N CYS A 122 -0.81 19.44 -11.38
CA CYS A 122 -1.02 18.12 -10.79
C CYS A 122 -1.35 17.06 -11.87
N TYR A 123 -2.15 17.43 -12.87
CA TYR A 123 -2.47 16.56 -14.00
C TYR A 123 -1.22 16.17 -14.80
N ARG A 124 -0.35 17.13 -15.11
CA ARG A 124 0.88 16.94 -15.92
C ARG A 124 2.07 16.42 -15.10
N TYR A 125 1.91 16.27 -13.78
CA TYR A 125 2.99 15.81 -12.94
C TYR A 125 3.35 14.35 -13.25
N SER A 126 4.58 14.09 -13.64
CA SER A 126 5.16 12.76 -13.77
C SER A 126 6.10 12.51 -12.59
N PRO A 127 5.94 11.39 -11.85
CA PRO A 127 6.84 11.08 -10.74
C PRO A 127 8.28 10.92 -11.24
N LYS A 128 9.20 11.71 -10.69
CA LYS A 128 10.64 11.64 -11.04
C LYS A 128 11.34 10.36 -10.57
N LEU A 129 10.66 9.56 -9.70
CA LEU A 129 11.22 8.36 -9.06
C LEU A 129 10.49 7.08 -9.53
N LYS A 130 10.21 6.96 -10.82
CA LYS A 130 9.46 5.82 -11.37
C LYS A 130 10.24 4.52 -11.20
N ASP A 131 11.51 4.49 -11.58
CA ASP A 131 12.36 3.30 -11.55
C ASP A 131 12.56 2.76 -10.12
N GLU A 132 12.77 3.66 -9.15
CA GLU A 132 12.89 3.27 -7.74
C GLU A 132 11.56 2.77 -7.15
N ASN A 133 10.43 3.26 -7.65
CA ASN A 133 9.11 2.73 -7.25
C ASN A 133 8.88 1.32 -7.82
N GLU A 134 9.33 1.06 -9.04
CA GLU A 134 9.28 -0.28 -9.65
C GLU A 134 10.15 -1.25 -8.86
N GLN A 135 11.37 -0.86 -8.47
CA GLN A 135 12.23 -1.65 -7.60
C GLN A 135 11.56 -1.97 -6.25
N ILE A 136 10.90 -0.98 -5.62
CA ILE A 136 10.15 -1.22 -4.38
C ILE A 136 9.00 -2.21 -4.61
N ALA A 137 8.28 -2.07 -5.72
CA ALA A 137 7.18 -2.94 -6.09
C ALA A 137 7.63 -4.39 -6.27
N ASP A 138 8.71 -4.62 -7.01
CA ASP A 138 9.27 -5.96 -7.26
C ASP A 138 9.72 -6.64 -5.96
N LEU A 139 10.41 -5.88 -5.09
CA LEU A 139 10.86 -6.41 -3.80
C LEU A 139 9.69 -6.72 -2.86
N LEU A 140 8.63 -5.90 -2.84
CA LEU A 140 7.43 -6.16 -2.05
C LEU A 140 6.69 -7.39 -2.55
N THR A 141 6.51 -7.52 -3.86
CA THR A 141 5.86 -8.68 -4.48
C THR A 141 6.64 -9.96 -4.18
N GLY A 142 7.95 -9.95 -4.42
CA GLY A 142 8.80 -11.13 -4.11
C GLY A 142 8.78 -11.51 -2.62
N LEU A 143 8.74 -10.53 -1.71
CA LEU A 143 8.63 -10.81 -0.26
C LEU A 143 7.28 -11.41 0.12
N THR A 144 6.18 -10.88 -0.41
CA THR A 144 4.83 -11.38 -0.08
C THR A 144 4.54 -12.72 -0.70
N ASP A 145 5.10 -13.03 -1.86
CA ASP A 145 5.03 -14.35 -2.50
C ASP A 145 5.82 -15.39 -1.70
N ALA A 146 7.03 -15.05 -1.29
CA ALA A 146 7.88 -15.94 -0.47
C ALA A 146 7.37 -16.10 0.97
N ARG A 147 6.69 -15.10 1.52
CA ARG A 147 6.25 -15.01 2.93
C ARG A 147 4.79 -14.55 3.01
N LYS A 148 3.86 -15.41 2.63
CA LYS A 148 2.41 -15.12 2.52
C LYS A 148 1.77 -14.58 3.80
N THR A 149 2.36 -14.85 4.96
CA THR A 149 1.87 -14.41 6.27
C THR A 149 2.42 -13.07 6.72
N TRP A 150 3.40 -12.51 5.98
CA TRP A 150 3.99 -11.23 6.34
C TRP A 150 3.12 -10.08 5.86
N GLY A 151 2.62 -9.27 6.81
CA GLY A 151 1.96 -8.02 6.49
C GLY A 151 2.95 -6.89 6.27
N PHE A 152 2.44 -5.73 5.84
CA PHE A 152 3.24 -4.55 5.53
C PHE A 152 4.35 -4.23 6.56
N GLY A 153 4.03 -4.30 7.86
CA GLY A 153 5.00 -3.97 8.91
C GLY A 153 6.25 -4.83 8.87
N LEU A 154 6.12 -6.14 8.67
CA LEU A 154 7.26 -7.06 8.55
C LEU A 154 8.02 -6.86 7.24
N CYS A 155 7.32 -6.70 6.11
CA CYS A 155 7.93 -6.42 4.81
C CYS A 155 8.76 -5.13 4.86
N PHE A 156 8.19 -4.03 5.39
CA PHE A 156 8.90 -2.76 5.53
C PHE A 156 10.13 -2.86 6.42
N LEU A 157 10.01 -3.50 7.59
CA LEU A 157 11.13 -3.67 8.52
C LEU A 157 12.23 -4.57 7.93
N HIS A 158 11.87 -5.58 7.16
CA HIS A 158 12.83 -6.41 6.45
C HIS A 158 13.60 -5.59 5.42
N LEU A 159 12.90 -4.84 4.56
CA LEU A 159 13.56 -3.97 3.58
C LEU A 159 14.47 -2.93 4.25
N ARG A 160 14.02 -2.32 5.35
CA ARG A 160 14.76 -1.27 6.04
C ARG A 160 15.91 -1.78 6.89
N ASN A 161 15.69 -2.79 7.74
CA ASN A 161 16.64 -3.20 8.78
C ASN A 161 17.53 -4.36 8.33
N VAL A 162 17.03 -5.26 7.47
CA VAL A 162 17.80 -6.41 6.95
C VAL A 162 18.48 -6.05 5.62
N LYS A 163 17.70 -5.53 4.65
CA LYS A 163 18.22 -5.16 3.32
C LYS A 163 18.83 -3.76 3.26
N ARG A 164 18.70 -2.94 4.33
CA ARG A 164 19.30 -1.62 4.49
C ARG A 164 18.82 -0.57 3.48
N HIS A 165 17.61 -0.70 2.93
CA HIS A 165 17.03 0.33 2.05
C HIS A 165 16.57 1.55 2.86
N PRO A 166 16.96 2.79 2.48
CA PRO A 166 16.63 4.02 3.25
C PRO A 166 15.25 4.59 2.95
N TRP A 167 14.36 3.83 2.32
CA TRP A 167 13.07 4.31 1.83
C TRP A 167 12.13 4.77 2.94
N ASN A 168 11.36 5.82 2.64
CA ASN A 168 10.37 6.36 3.57
C ASN A 168 9.18 5.40 3.72
N HIS A 169 8.76 5.16 4.97
CA HIS A 169 7.63 4.30 5.32
C HIS A 169 6.35 4.65 4.54
N LYS A 170 5.98 5.95 4.44
CA LYS A 170 4.76 6.37 3.73
C LYS A 170 4.82 6.06 2.24
N ARG A 171 6.01 6.17 1.63
CA ARG A 171 6.22 5.83 0.21
C ARG A 171 6.04 4.34 -0.04
N VAL A 172 6.71 3.51 0.76
CA VAL A 172 6.62 2.04 0.64
C VAL A 172 5.18 1.57 0.92
N TYR A 173 4.50 2.15 1.93
CA TYR A 173 3.12 1.81 2.25
C TYR A 173 2.14 2.13 1.11
N ARG A 174 2.32 3.27 0.44
CA ARG A 174 1.50 3.63 -0.71
C ARG A 174 1.64 2.59 -1.82
N ILE A 175 2.87 2.21 -2.19
CA ILE A 175 3.13 1.20 -3.23
C ILE A 175 2.56 -0.16 -2.82
N TYR A 176 2.71 -0.56 -1.55
CA TYR A 176 2.12 -1.79 -1.01
C TYR A 176 0.59 -1.82 -1.16
N CYS A 177 -0.09 -0.68 -0.95
CA CYS A 177 -1.53 -0.58 -1.14
C CYS A 177 -1.93 -0.54 -2.63
N GLU A 178 -1.14 0.12 -3.49
CA GLU A 178 -1.35 0.16 -4.94
C GLU A 178 -1.27 -1.25 -5.56
N LEU A 179 -0.41 -2.11 -5.01
CA LEU A 179 -0.26 -3.52 -5.40
C LEU A 179 -1.30 -4.46 -4.76
N GLU A 180 -2.23 -3.95 -3.97
CA GLU A 180 -3.28 -4.71 -3.27
C GLU A 180 -2.74 -5.87 -2.38
N LEU A 181 -1.51 -5.75 -1.86
CA LEU A 181 -0.84 -6.77 -1.04
C LEU A 181 -1.37 -6.86 0.41
N ASN A 182 -2.42 -6.11 0.74
CA ASN A 182 -2.97 -6.07 2.09
C ASN A 182 -3.57 -7.41 2.50
N LEU A 183 -3.11 -7.96 3.62
CA LEU A 183 -3.70 -9.15 4.21
C LEU A 183 -5.16 -8.88 4.62
N ARG A 184 -6.08 -9.76 4.22
CA ARG A 184 -7.49 -9.70 4.63
C ARG A 184 -7.65 -10.18 6.06
N ILE A 185 -7.40 -9.30 7.03
CA ILE A 185 -7.57 -9.61 8.46
C ILE A 185 -8.95 -9.15 8.90
N LYS A 186 -9.81 -10.10 9.33
CA LYS A 186 -11.09 -9.75 9.98
C LYS A 186 -10.78 -9.15 11.35
N PRO A 187 -11.23 -7.92 11.67
CA PRO A 187 -11.04 -7.33 12.98
C PRO A 187 -11.82 -8.17 14.01
N ARG A 188 -11.12 -8.71 14.99
CA ARG A 188 -11.76 -9.37 16.15
C ARG A 188 -12.08 -8.32 17.19
N LYS A 189 -13.32 -8.31 17.73
CA LYS A 189 -13.66 -7.54 18.93
C LYS A 189 -12.76 -8.03 20.06
N ARG A 190 -11.83 -7.18 20.52
CA ARG A 190 -11.00 -7.47 21.69
C ARG A 190 -11.81 -7.16 22.94
N LEU A 191 -11.92 -8.14 23.84
CA LEU A 191 -12.37 -7.89 25.20
C LEU A 191 -11.34 -6.97 25.86
N LYS A 192 -11.79 -5.89 26.50
CA LYS A 192 -10.94 -5.07 27.36
C LYS A 192 -10.56 -5.93 28.58
N ARG A 193 -9.31 -6.30 28.69
CA ARG A 193 -8.70 -6.93 29.87
C ARG A 193 -7.66 -5.98 30.40
N ASP A 194 -7.46 -5.99 31.70
CA ASP A 194 -6.34 -5.27 32.30
C ASP A 194 -5.03 -5.77 31.70
N LYS A 195 -4.11 -4.85 31.47
CA LYS A 195 -2.80 -5.23 30.95
C LYS A 195 -2.06 -5.97 32.08
N PRO A 196 -1.63 -7.22 31.84
CA PRO A 196 -0.77 -7.89 32.79
C PRO A 196 0.55 -7.13 32.93
N ASP A 197 1.23 -7.30 34.07
CA ASP A 197 2.56 -6.76 34.28
C ASP A 197 3.50 -7.19 33.14
N ALA A 198 4.31 -6.27 32.68
CA ALA A 198 5.27 -6.56 31.61
C ALA A 198 6.31 -7.56 32.14
N LEU A 199 6.49 -8.65 31.39
CA LEU A 199 7.55 -9.62 31.73
C LEU A 199 8.92 -8.93 31.56
N ALA A 200 9.75 -9.00 32.61
CA ALA A 200 11.08 -8.42 32.55
C ALA A 200 11.91 -9.06 31.44
N VAL A 201 12.53 -8.21 30.62
CA VAL A 201 13.44 -8.65 29.56
C VAL A 201 14.82 -8.86 30.22
N PRO A 202 15.46 -10.02 30.04
CA PRO A 202 16.84 -10.24 30.52
C PRO A 202 17.79 -9.19 29.92
N GLU A 203 18.83 -8.81 30.63
CA GLU A 203 19.78 -7.78 30.20
C GLU A 203 20.86 -8.31 29.24
N ALA A 204 21.10 -9.61 29.26
CA ALA A 204 22.12 -10.26 28.44
C ALA A 204 21.64 -11.61 27.86
N PRO A 205 22.32 -12.10 26.79
CA PRO A 205 22.07 -13.43 26.25
C PRO A 205 22.35 -14.51 27.31
N ASN A 206 21.65 -15.64 27.20
CA ASN A 206 21.79 -16.82 28.07
C ASN A 206 21.44 -16.58 29.58
N VAL A 207 20.89 -15.43 29.94
CA VAL A 207 20.39 -15.24 31.32
C VAL A 207 19.13 -16.08 31.53
N THR A 208 18.17 -16.01 30.62
CA THR A 208 16.94 -16.79 30.72
C THR A 208 16.56 -17.34 29.35
N TRP A 209 16.42 -18.66 29.27
CA TRP A 209 15.77 -19.32 28.14
C TRP A 209 14.32 -19.66 28.52
N SER A 210 13.44 -19.62 27.54
CA SER A 210 12.08 -20.15 27.66
C SER A 210 11.93 -21.36 26.75
N MET A 211 11.29 -22.41 27.22
CA MET A 211 10.97 -23.56 26.39
C MET A 211 9.53 -24.01 26.58
N ASP A 212 8.96 -24.57 25.50
CA ASP A 212 7.59 -25.04 25.48
C ASP A 212 7.39 -26.10 24.41
N PHE A 213 6.38 -26.96 24.61
CA PHE A 213 5.98 -27.96 23.65
C PHE A 213 4.84 -27.48 22.76
N MET A 214 4.90 -27.90 21.53
CA MET A 214 3.77 -27.85 20.59
C MET A 214 3.46 -29.23 20.06
N ALA A 215 2.25 -29.40 19.54
CA ALA A 215 1.85 -30.64 18.85
C ALA A 215 1.21 -30.30 17.50
N ASP A 216 1.42 -31.20 16.53
CA ASP A 216 0.77 -31.16 15.23
C ASP A 216 0.56 -32.58 14.70
N ARG A 217 0.11 -32.69 13.44
CA ARG A 217 -0.15 -33.98 12.79
C ARG A 217 0.49 -34.04 11.42
N LEU A 218 1.02 -35.20 11.07
CA LEU A 218 1.45 -35.52 9.72
C LEU A 218 0.23 -35.66 8.78
N GLY A 219 0.46 -35.66 7.49
CA GLY A 219 -0.56 -35.85 6.46
C GLY A 219 -1.34 -37.19 6.60
N ASP A 220 -0.72 -38.22 7.18
CA ASP A 220 -1.34 -39.47 7.51
C ASP A 220 -2.14 -39.50 8.83
N GLY A 221 -2.19 -38.37 9.56
CA GLY A 221 -2.92 -38.19 10.82
C GLY A 221 -2.15 -38.55 12.09
N ARG A 222 -0.94 -39.10 12.02
CA ARG A 222 -0.11 -39.36 13.19
C ARG A 222 0.29 -38.06 13.88
N ALA A 223 0.11 -37.99 15.18
CA ALA A 223 0.52 -36.80 15.95
C ALA A 223 2.03 -36.80 16.17
N PHE A 224 2.64 -35.62 16.08
CA PHE A 224 4.03 -35.38 16.44
C PHE A 224 4.15 -34.18 17.38
N ARG A 225 5.28 -34.05 18.03
CA ARG A 225 5.56 -32.98 19.00
C ARG A 225 6.78 -32.19 18.58
N LEU A 226 6.80 -30.92 18.98
CA LEU A 226 7.94 -30.04 18.83
C LEU A 226 8.33 -29.53 20.21
N LEU A 227 9.63 -29.52 20.50
CA LEU A 227 10.21 -28.79 21.61
C LEU A 227 10.82 -27.50 21.06
N ASN A 228 10.33 -26.36 21.48
CA ASN A 228 10.84 -25.04 21.13
C ASN A 228 11.66 -24.47 22.27
N VAL A 229 12.85 -23.95 21.98
CA VAL A 229 13.73 -23.27 22.94
C VAL A 229 14.06 -21.88 22.43
N LEU A 230 13.87 -20.86 23.25
CA LEU A 230 14.02 -19.43 22.91
C LEU A 230 14.91 -18.73 23.95
N ASP A 231 15.81 -17.85 23.51
CA ASP A 231 16.48 -16.91 24.39
C ASP A 231 15.60 -15.67 24.60
N ASP A 232 15.27 -15.37 25.84
CA ASP A 232 14.37 -14.29 26.21
C ASP A 232 14.98 -12.88 25.99
N PHE A 233 16.31 -12.75 25.89
CA PHE A 233 16.98 -11.48 25.64
C PHE A 233 16.75 -10.96 24.23
N ASN A 234 17.13 -11.75 23.24
CA ASN A 234 17.09 -11.33 21.83
C ASN A 234 15.98 -11.97 21.01
N ARG A 235 15.13 -12.81 21.63
CA ARG A 235 14.07 -13.59 20.98
C ARG A 235 14.60 -14.56 19.92
N GLU A 236 15.82 -15.03 20.08
CA GLU A 236 16.42 -16.02 19.19
C GLU A 236 15.86 -17.40 19.47
N GLY A 237 15.37 -18.07 18.44
CA GLY A 237 15.07 -19.48 18.51
C GLY A 237 16.37 -20.27 18.56
N LEU A 238 16.61 -20.98 19.65
CA LEU A 238 17.83 -21.74 19.87
C LEU A 238 17.74 -23.14 19.30
N GLY A 239 16.54 -23.71 19.24
CA GLY A 239 16.32 -25.04 18.70
C GLY A 239 14.83 -25.36 18.56
N ILE A 240 14.53 -26.19 17.57
CA ILE A 240 13.25 -26.86 17.40
C ILE A 240 13.56 -28.35 17.19
N GLU A 241 13.24 -29.18 18.17
CA GLU A 241 13.36 -30.64 18.06
C GLU A 241 12.00 -31.23 17.74
N VAL A 242 11.91 -32.07 16.70
CA VAL A 242 10.66 -32.67 16.24
C VAL A 242 10.73 -34.19 16.37
N ASP A 243 9.72 -34.80 16.99
CA ASP A 243 9.56 -36.26 17.02
C ASP A 243 8.12 -36.65 17.40
N PHE A 244 7.79 -37.92 17.25
CA PHE A 244 6.54 -38.50 17.74
C PHE A 244 6.44 -38.44 19.26
N SER A 245 7.56 -38.59 19.95
CA SER A 245 7.66 -38.51 21.43
C SER A 245 8.94 -37.79 21.82
N LEU A 246 8.83 -36.93 22.81
CA LEU A 246 9.94 -36.13 23.36
C LEU A 246 10.09 -36.43 24.88
N PRO A 247 10.60 -37.61 25.25
CA PRO A 247 10.88 -37.94 26.65
C PRO A 247 12.01 -37.08 27.22
N ALA A 248 12.15 -37.05 28.55
CA ALA A 248 13.12 -36.22 29.26
C ALA A 248 14.56 -36.36 28.73
N GLU A 249 14.99 -37.56 28.39
CA GLU A 249 16.33 -37.85 27.87
C GLU A 249 16.54 -37.16 26.50
N ARG A 250 15.48 -37.07 25.67
CA ARG A 250 15.59 -36.39 24.38
C ARG A 250 15.62 -34.88 24.56
N VAL A 251 14.82 -34.35 25.48
CA VAL A 251 14.87 -32.92 25.87
C VAL A 251 16.28 -32.56 26.36
N ILE A 252 16.85 -33.35 27.27
CA ILE A 252 18.22 -33.16 27.81
C ILE A 252 19.27 -33.19 26.67
N ARG A 253 19.16 -34.13 25.76
CA ARG A 253 20.05 -34.22 24.57
C ARG A 253 19.96 -32.97 23.71
N SER A 254 18.76 -32.47 23.44
CA SER A 254 18.55 -31.25 22.66
C SER A 254 19.11 -30.02 23.35
N LEU A 255 18.91 -29.90 24.69
CA LEU A 255 19.47 -28.81 25.49
C LEU A 255 21.01 -28.87 25.53
N ASN A 256 21.62 -30.06 25.70
CA ASN A 256 23.06 -30.19 25.65
C ASN A 256 23.64 -29.75 24.29
N ARG A 257 23.00 -30.14 23.17
CA ARG A 257 23.39 -29.70 21.83
C ARG A 257 23.35 -28.18 21.69
N ILE A 258 22.32 -27.51 22.24
CA ILE A 258 22.23 -26.06 22.23
C ILE A 258 23.34 -25.42 23.07
N ILE A 259 23.62 -25.98 24.27
CA ILE A 259 24.65 -25.50 25.19
C ILE A 259 26.05 -25.55 24.54
N GLU A 260 26.36 -26.57 23.75
CA GLU A 260 27.65 -26.73 23.05
C GLU A 260 28.01 -25.55 22.16
N TRP A 261 27.06 -24.98 21.45
CA TRP A 261 27.35 -23.87 20.52
C TRP A 261 26.95 -22.49 21.07
N ARG A 262 26.00 -22.44 22.00
CA ARG A 262 25.44 -21.16 22.49
C ARG A 262 25.98 -20.77 23.85
N GLY A 263 26.43 -21.73 24.62
CA GLY A 263 26.75 -21.56 26.03
C GLY A 263 25.56 -21.86 26.93
N LYS A 264 25.80 -21.82 28.21
CA LYS A 264 24.91 -22.31 29.27
C LYS A 264 23.92 -21.24 29.73
N PRO A 265 22.62 -21.54 29.88
CA PRO A 265 21.67 -20.63 30.48
C PRO A 265 21.78 -20.53 31.99
N GLY A 266 21.49 -19.34 32.53
CA GLY A 266 21.34 -19.20 34.00
C GLY A 266 20.03 -19.81 34.50
N THR A 267 18.94 -19.59 33.76
CA THR A 267 17.60 -20.08 34.08
C THR A 267 16.89 -20.57 32.83
N ILE A 268 16.16 -21.68 32.94
CA ILE A 268 15.24 -22.14 31.88
C ILE A 268 13.82 -22.03 32.44
N ARG A 269 12.99 -21.22 31.79
CA ARG A 269 11.60 -21.05 32.18
C ARG A 269 10.71 -22.02 31.38
N VAL A 270 9.82 -22.71 32.14
CA VAL A 270 8.93 -23.73 31.61
C VAL A 270 7.51 -23.55 32.15
N ASP A 271 6.53 -24.09 31.45
CA ASP A 271 5.20 -24.28 32.03
C ASP A 271 5.16 -25.42 33.04
N ASN A 272 3.98 -25.70 33.60
CA ASN A 272 3.80 -26.77 34.59
C ASN A 272 3.42 -28.11 33.91
N GLY A 273 3.88 -28.36 32.69
CA GLY A 273 3.65 -29.62 32.00
C GLY A 273 4.32 -30.80 32.68
N PRO A 274 3.72 -32.00 32.62
CA PRO A 274 4.24 -33.21 33.25
C PRO A 274 5.65 -33.56 32.76
N GLU A 275 6.01 -33.18 31.58
CA GLU A 275 7.31 -33.42 30.95
C GLU A 275 8.46 -32.68 31.67
N TYR A 276 8.17 -31.51 32.23
CA TYR A 276 9.16 -30.68 32.94
C TYR A 276 9.25 -30.98 34.44
N ILE A 277 8.23 -31.63 34.97
CA ILE A 277 8.18 -32.06 36.39
C ILE A 277 8.99 -33.36 36.57
N SER A 278 9.44 -33.99 35.46
CA SER A 278 10.27 -35.19 35.56
C SER A 278 11.57 -34.90 36.31
N GLY A 279 11.88 -35.65 37.38
CA GLY A 279 13.08 -35.47 38.21
C GLY A 279 14.36 -35.39 37.36
N LYS A 280 14.44 -36.13 36.26
CA LYS A 280 15.63 -36.18 35.40
C LYS A 280 16.02 -34.83 34.77
N VAL A 281 15.05 -34.00 34.35
CA VAL A 281 15.35 -32.66 33.75
C VAL A 281 15.79 -31.70 34.85
N MET A 282 15.23 -31.83 36.06
CA MET A 282 15.63 -31.02 37.22
C MET A 282 17.02 -31.39 37.69
N GLU A 283 17.31 -32.69 37.88
CA GLU A 283 18.64 -33.21 38.25
C GLU A 283 19.69 -32.77 37.24
N TRP A 284 19.43 -32.91 35.96
CA TRP A 284 20.31 -32.44 34.90
C TRP A 284 20.58 -30.91 34.99
N ALA A 285 19.56 -30.10 35.29
CA ALA A 285 19.73 -28.65 35.37
C ALA A 285 20.62 -28.28 36.58
N GLU A 286 20.44 -28.96 37.73
CA GLU A 286 21.29 -28.79 38.90
C GLU A 286 22.74 -29.22 38.64
N GLU A 287 22.96 -30.36 37.99
CA GLU A 287 24.31 -30.83 37.57
C GLU A 287 25.00 -29.81 36.65
N LYS A 288 24.27 -29.19 35.76
CA LYS A 288 24.79 -28.12 34.88
C LYS A 288 24.90 -26.78 35.61
N GLY A 289 24.41 -26.64 36.88
CA GLY A 289 24.38 -25.40 37.66
C GLY A 289 23.46 -24.34 37.05
N GLY A 290 22.42 -24.75 36.35
CA GLY A 290 21.30 -23.93 35.91
C GLY A 290 20.07 -24.13 36.79
N THR A 291 19.02 -23.33 36.60
CA THR A 291 17.78 -23.43 37.35
C THR A 291 16.59 -23.61 36.42
N ILE A 292 15.72 -24.59 36.70
CA ILE A 292 14.41 -24.69 36.04
C ILE A 292 13.40 -23.83 36.80
N GLN A 293 12.83 -22.85 36.15
CA GLN A 293 11.83 -21.97 36.75
C GLN A 293 10.44 -22.30 36.16
N HIS A 294 9.60 -22.90 37.00
CA HIS A 294 8.20 -23.11 36.64
C HIS A 294 7.38 -21.82 36.76
N ILE A 295 6.47 -21.59 35.83
CA ILE A 295 5.53 -20.48 35.94
C ILE A 295 4.51 -20.74 37.05
N ARG A 296 4.00 -19.68 37.67
CA ARG A 296 2.95 -19.82 38.67
C ARG A 296 1.65 -20.33 38.05
N PRO A 297 0.94 -21.28 38.69
CA PRO A 297 -0.36 -21.72 38.20
C PRO A 297 -1.31 -20.53 37.92
N GLY A 298 -1.97 -20.53 36.76
CA GLY A 298 -2.90 -19.45 36.36
C GLY A 298 -2.22 -18.16 35.84
N GLN A 299 -0.89 -18.14 35.69
CA GLN A 299 -0.16 -16.98 35.17
C GLN A 299 0.60 -17.30 33.85
N PRO A 300 -0.09 -17.65 32.76
CA PRO A 300 0.56 -17.99 31.48
C PRO A 300 1.40 -16.83 30.93
N GLN A 301 1.06 -15.57 31.27
CA GLN A 301 1.84 -14.40 30.85
C GLN A 301 3.33 -14.45 31.28
N GLN A 302 3.68 -15.25 32.29
CA GLN A 302 5.08 -15.45 32.69
C GLN A 302 5.91 -16.18 31.62
N ASN A 303 5.26 -16.90 30.67
CA ASN A 303 5.91 -17.55 29.54
C ASN A 303 5.54 -16.89 28.17
N ALA A 304 5.15 -15.62 28.20
CA ALA A 304 4.60 -14.91 27.06
C ALA A 304 5.54 -14.85 25.83
N TYR A 305 6.87 -14.94 26.02
CA TYR A 305 7.83 -14.88 24.94
C TYR A 305 7.81 -16.14 24.09
N ILE A 306 7.85 -17.32 24.74
CA ILE A 306 7.77 -18.59 24.03
C ILE A 306 6.36 -18.82 23.46
N GLU A 307 5.29 -18.40 24.14
CA GLU A 307 3.93 -18.48 23.62
C GLU A 307 3.79 -17.65 22.33
N ARG A 308 4.40 -16.44 22.31
CA ARG A 308 4.42 -15.61 21.11
C ARG A 308 5.24 -16.25 19.99
N TYR A 309 6.36 -16.87 20.34
CA TYR A 309 7.20 -17.60 19.38
C TYR A 309 6.42 -18.80 18.80
N ASN A 310 5.81 -19.62 19.63
CA ASN A 310 5.01 -20.78 19.23
C ASN A 310 3.86 -20.37 18.29
N ARG A 311 3.20 -19.24 18.56
CA ARG A 311 2.19 -18.69 17.65
C ARG A 311 2.78 -18.34 16.29
N THR A 312 4.01 -17.86 16.25
CA THR A 312 4.70 -17.55 14.99
C THR A 312 5.08 -18.84 14.26
N VAL A 313 5.63 -19.84 14.97
CA VAL A 313 5.89 -21.19 14.44
C VAL A 313 4.64 -21.77 13.81
N ARG A 314 3.51 -21.75 14.55
CA ARG A 314 2.23 -22.25 14.06
C ARG A 314 1.82 -21.57 12.77
N HIS A 315 1.75 -20.24 12.79
CA HIS A 315 1.15 -19.46 11.71
C HIS A 315 2.05 -19.33 10.48
N GLU A 316 3.37 -19.23 10.65
CA GLU A 316 4.31 -18.99 9.56
C GLU A 316 4.94 -20.28 9.00
N TRP A 317 4.75 -21.41 9.67
CA TRP A 317 5.27 -22.70 9.21
C TRP A 317 4.21 -23.80 9.26
N LEU A 318 3.77 -24.27 10.42
CA LEU A 318 2.91 -25.47 10.53
C LEU A 318 1.58 -25.32 9.76
N ASP A 319 0.93 -24.16 9.83
CA ASP A 319 -0.34 -23.90 9.12
C ASP A 319 -0.15 -23.69 7.60
N GLN A 320 1.10 -23.66 7.08
CA GLN A 320 1.39 -23.41 5.66
C GLN A 320 1.71 -24.68 4.88
N TYR A 321 2.06 -25.76 5.54
CA TYR A 321 2.53 -27.00 4.90
C TYR A 321 1.80 -28.23 5.42
N ILE A 322 1.59 -29.20 4.54
CA ILE A 322 1.22 -30.55 4.90
C ILE A 322 2.53 -31.34 4.96
N ILE A 323 2.85 -31.86 6.11
CA ILE A 323 4.13 -32.54 6.40
C ILE A 323 3.88 -34.04 6.36
N GLU A 324 4.70 -34.79 5.63
CA GLU A 324 4.48 -36.22 5.41
C GLU A 324 5.33 -37.10 6.33
N SER A 325 6.52 -36.62 6.76
CA SER A 325 7.43 -37.39 7.63
C SER A 325 8.04 -36.54 8.76
N ILE A 326 8.59 -37.20 9.76
CA ILE A 326 9.32 -36.52 10.86
C ILE A 326 10.62 -35.89 10.36
N GLU A 327 11.32 -36.53 9.45
CA GLU A 327 12.54 -36.03 8.82
C GLU A 327 12.25 -34.74 8.08
N GLU A 328 11.19 -34.73 7.26
CA GLU A 328 10.73 -33.52 6.56
C GLU A 328 10.36 -32.42 7.55
N ALA A 329 9.64 -32.74 8.63
CA ALA A 329 9.30 -31.80 9.68
C ALA A 329 10.55 -31.17 10.31
N GLN A 330 11.59 -31.99 10.60
CA GLN A 330 12.83 -31.50 11.20
C GLN A 330 13.63 -30.63 10.22
N ASP A 331 13.67 -30.96 8.95
CA ASP A 331 14.33 -30.16 7.91
C ASP A 331 13.64 -28.79 7.73
N HIS A 332 12.32 -28.78 7.67
CA HIS A 332 11.53 -27.55 7.63
C HIS A 332 11.73 -26.72 8.90
N ALA A 333 11.76 -27.34 10.08
CA ALA A 333 12.04 -26.67 11.36
C ALA A 333 13.39 -25.95 11.33
N THR A 334 14.42 -26.61 10.81
CA THR A 334 15.78 -26.06 10.72
C THR A 334 15.84 -24.87 9.78
N GLN A 335 15.23 -24.97 8.58
CA GLN A 335 15.18 -23.88 7.61
C GLN A 335 14.36 -22.69 8.11
N TRP A 336 13.21 -22.98 8.75
CA TRP A 336 12.35 -21.95 9.33
C TRP A 336 13.05 -21.22 10.48
N LEU A 337 13.72 -21.96 11.36
CA LEU A 337 14.49 -21.41 12.49
C LEU A 337 15.60 -20.46 12.00
N TRP A 338 16.34 -20.87 10.98
CA TRP A 338 17.34 -20.01 10.36
C TRP A 338 16.73 -18.70 9.83
N THR A 339 15.63 -18.81 9.09
CA THR A 339 14.90 -17.65 8.56
C THR A 339 14.38 -16.74 9.69
N TYR A 340 13.81 -17.34 10.73
CA TYR A 340 13.31 -16.60 11.88
C TYR A 340 14.42 -15.79 12.56
N ASN A 341 15.58 -16.37 12.75
CA ASN A 341 16.70 -15.73 13.42
C ASN A 341 17.41 -14.68 12.57
N ASN A 342 17.55 -14.90 11.25
CA ASN A 342 18.39 -14.09 10.39
C ASN A 342 17.63 -13.11 9.50
N ASP A 343 16.44 -13.48 9.02
CA ASP A 343 15.69 -12.69 8.03
C ASP A 343 14.42 -12.03 8.57
N ARG A 344 13.83 -12.61 9.62
CA ARG A 344 12.55 -12.15 10.13
C ARG A 344 12.71 -11.02 11.14
N PRO A 345 12.22 -9.79 10.87
CA PRO A 345 12.17 -8.73 11.86
C PRO A 345 11.26 -9.09 13.04
N ASN A 346 11.68 -8.78 14.25
CA ASN A 346 10.89 -8.99 15.45
C ASN A 346 10.52 -7.65 16.10
N MET A 347 9.21 -7.37 16.15
CA MET A 347 8.68 -6.11 16.69
C MET A 347 9.01 -5.92 18.17
N GLY A 348 9.15 -7.01 18.93
CA GLY A 348 9.47 -6.99 20.37
C GLY A 348 10.90 -6.53 20.70
N ILE A 349 11.76 -6.48 19.70
CA ILE A 349 13.17 -6.05 19.84
C ILE A 349 13.53 -4.89 18.88
N GLY A 350 12.54 -4.02 18.60
CA GLY A 350 12.76 -2.84 17.77
C GLY A 350 12.73 -3.08 16.26
N GLY A 351 12.17 -4.20 15.80
CA GLY A 351 12.01 -4.51 14.37
C GLY A 351 13.28 -4.94 13.66
N ILE A 352 14.30 -5.35 14.42
CA ILE A 352 15.52 -6.01 13.92
C ILE A 352 15.38 -7.51 14.04
N THR A 353 16.30 -8.28 13.45
CA THR A 353 16.31 -9.73 13.61
C THR A 353 16.96 -10.14 14.93
N PRO A 354 16.64 -11.34 15.48
CA PRO A 354 17.31 -11.90 16.64
C PRO A 354 18.83 -11.92 16.53
N ALA A 355 19.35 -12.33 15.35
CA ALA A 355 20.78 -12.35 15.09
C ALA A 355 21.43 -10.96 15.06
N GLN A 356 20.70 -9.94 14.54
CA GLN A 356 21.19 -8.55 14.59
C GLN A 356 21.26 -8.04 16.04
N LYS A 357 20.23 -8.34 16.86
CA LYS A 357 20.23 -7.96 18.28
C LYS A 357 21.40 -8.59 19.03
N LEU A 358 21.71 -9.85 18.76
CA LEU A 358 22.84 -10.54 19.36
C LEU A 358 24.17 -9.85 19.01
N LYS A 359 24.38 -9.53 17.73
CA LYS A 359 25.58 -8.82 17.26
C LYS A 359 25.75 -7.42 17.87
N MET A 360 24.68 -6.80 18.32
CA MET A 360 24.73 -5.49 19.00
C MET A 360 25.07 -5.60 20.47
N ALA A 361 24.95 -6.79 21.06
CA ALA A 361 25.23 -7.07 22.48
C ALA A 361 26.61 -7.70 22.70
N ALA A 362 27.25 -8.20 21.62
CA ALA A 362 28.64 -8.69 21.59
C ALA A 362 29.61 -7.52 21.34
#